data_957ba4ecf92546cf2504a0b99a686743
#
_entry.id   957ba4ecf92546cf2504a0b99a686743
#
_cell.length_a   1.000
_cell.length_b   1.000
_cell.length_c   1.000
_cell.angle_alpha   90.00
_cell.angle_beta   90.00
_cell.angle_gamma   90.00
#
_symmetry.space_group_name_H-M   'P 1'
#
loop_
_entity.id
_entity.type
_entity.pdbx_description
1 polymer ?
#
loop_
_entity_poly.entity_id
_entity_poly.type
_entity_poly.pdbx_seq_one_letter_code
_entity_poly.pdbx_strand_id
1 'polypeptide(L)'
;MRDLLPGQVAARDWISARILDVYASYGFTRIETPAVENLKILVGAQGGENEKLIFKIMKRGDKLSASAPMEAADLGLRFDLTVPLARYYAHLHATLPQPFRAIQIGPVWRAEQPQRGRYRQFTQCDIDILGLGSHLAEIELIRATVDALAAVTLKSLMVRLNDRRLLVALVNGAGFSDADAGPVLIALDKMDKIGLDGVRGELLGHGFSAPIVDRFLESVETVERQALDGSDELATLGLPIERGVVESLATIIRAVRAEREAWAQSGTHVDIRFDPTLVRGMGYYTGPIFEIAHTGYPSSIAGGGRYDDMIGRFLGRPVPACGFSIGFERLAEILEEGALAGTSAAARPKRALLVDERLDDLGSVLAYARAQRAAGGIVVLEPKSAKSLGKQLYQLAREGFHDGRVYQQDGTFEDLGDKLREKIASPSGDA
;
A
#
# COMPACT_ATOMS: atom_id res chain seq x y z
N MET A 1 1.46 3.94 16.13
CA MET A 1 0.89 5.16 15.51
C MET A 1 1.95 6.23 15.58
N ARG A 2 2.00 7.13 14.60
CA ARG A 2 2.92 8.27 14.56
C ARG A 2 2.22 9.48 13.95
N ASP A 3 2.68 10.68 14.30
CA ASP A 3 2.30 11.90 13.61
C ASP A 3 3.10 12.02 12.30
N LEU A 4 2.54 12.71 11.32
CA LEU A 4 3.17 13.00 10.04
C LEU A 4 3.41 14.49 9.91
N LEU A 5 4.62 14.87 9.54
CA LEU A 5 4.97 16.27 9.29
C LEU A 5 4.38 16.76 7.97
N PRO A 6 4.18 18.09 7.79
CA PRO A 6 3.56 18.65 6.58
C PRO A 6 4.20 18.18 5.27
N GLY A 7 5.54 18.08 5.20
CA GLY A 7 6.24 17.58 4.02
C GLY A 7 5.93 16.10 3.72
N GLN A 8 5.81 15.28 4.76
CA GLN A 8 5.45 13.86 4.62
C GLN A 8 4.00 13.71 4.14
N VAL A 9 3.08 14.53 4.65
CA VAL A 9 1.68 14.55 4.18
C VAL A 9 1.61 14.94 2.71
N ALA A 10 2.30 16.01 2.30
CA ALA A 10 2.32 16.46 0.92
C ALA A 10 2.89 15.38 -0.05
N ALA A 11 3.94 14.65 0.36
CA ALA A 11 4.48 13.53 -0.40
C ALA A 11 3.45 12.39 -0.53
N ARG A 12 2.75 12.05 0.53
CA ARG A 12 1.71 11.01 0.55
C ARG A 12 0.50 11.38 -0.32
N ASP A 13 0.10 12.65 -0.30
CA ASP A 13 -0.98 13.17 -1.16
C ASP A 13 -0.59 13.06 -2.63
N TRP A 14 0.65 13.42 -2.98
CA TRP A 14 1.18 13.28 -4.33
C TRP A 14 1.20 11.81 -4.80
N ILE A 15 1.71 10.89 -3.96
CA ILE A 15 1.71 9.45 -4.23
C ILE A 15 0.29 8.96 -4.46
N SER A 16 -0.63 9.30 -3.56
CA SER A 16 -2.04 8.88 -3.66
C SER A 16 -2.70 9.38 -4.93
N ALA A 17 -2.49 10.65 -5.31
CA ALA A 17 -3.05 11.23 -6.52
C ALA A 17 -2.55 10.50 -7.77
N ARG A 18 -1.24 10.20 -7.88
CA ARG A 18 -0.66 9.47 -9.01
C ARG A 18 -1.21 8.05 -9.14
N ILE A 19 -1.29 7.33 -8.02
CA ILE A 19 -1.84 5.98 -8.00
C ILE A 19 -3.32 5.99 -8.42
N LEU A 20 -4.11 6.92 -7.89
CA LEU A 20 -5.54 7.06 -8.22
C LEU A 20 -5.76 7.35 -9.71
N ASP A 21 -4.96 8.22 -10.31
CA ASP A 21 -5.04 8.55 -11.74
C ASP A 21 -4.80 7.31 -12.62
N VAL A 22 -3.76 6.53 -12.29
CA VAL A 22 -3.45 5.29 -13.01
C VAL A 22 -4.59 4.29 -12.84
N TYR A 23 -5.03 4.00 -11.62
CA TYR A 23 -6.08 3.02 -11.38
C TYR A 23 -7.42 3.43 -11.99
N ALA A 24 -7.73 4.73 -12.03
CA ALA A 24 -8.92 5.23 -12.75
C ALA A 24 -8.85 4.91 -14.25
N SER A 25 -7.68 4.95 -14.89
CA SER A 25 -7.50 4.59 -16.31
C SER A 25 -7.77 3.11 -16.59
N TYR A 26 -7.64 2.24 -15.58
CA TYR A 26 -8.02 0.83 -15.62
C TYR A 26 -9.51 0.57 -15.27
N GLY A 27 -10.29 1.63 -15.06
CA GLY A 27 -11.70 1.55 -14.73
C GLY A 27 -12.00 1.22 -13.27
N PHE A 28 -11.01 1.34 -12.36
CA PHE A 28 -11.27 1.20 -10.93
C PHE A 28 -12.03 2.40 -10.39
N THR A 29 -13.07 2.14 -9.61
CA THR A 29 -13.92 3.16 -8.98
C THR A 29 -13.59 3.26 -7.50
N ARG A 30 -13.33 4.49 -7.03
CA ARG A 30 -13.02 4.72 -5.62
C ARG A 30 -14.25 4.53 -4.75
N ILE A 31 -14.07 3.75 -3.69
CA ILE A 31 -15.05 3.58 -2.62
C ILE A 31 -14.41 3.87 -1.26
N GLU A 32 -15.26 4.12 -0.27
CA GLU A 32 -14.85 4.26 1.13
C GLU A 32 -15.77 3.43 2.01
N THR A 33 -15.17 2.75 2.99
CA THR A 33 -15.88 1.98 4.01
C THR A 33 -15.60 2.58 5.40
N PRO A 34 -16.50 2.43 6.39
CA PRO A 34 -16.26 2.91 7.74
C PRO A 34 -14.99 2.35 8.35
N ALA A 35 -14.30 3.16 9.15
CA ALA A 35 -13.12 2.72 9.92
C ALA A 35 -13.50 1.77 11.07
N VAL A 36 -14.70 1.93 11.60
CA VAL A 36 -15.28 1.09 12.66
C VAL A 36 -16.22 0.09 12.03
N GLU A 37 -16.01 -1.19 12.31
CA GLU A 37 -16.80 -2.30 11.77
C GLU A 37 -17.33 -3.19 12.89
N ASN A 38 -18.38 -3.94 12.62
CA ASN A 38 -18.90 -4.94 13.55
C ASN A 38 -17.85 -6.02 13.81
N LEU A 39 -17.60 -6.32 15.10
CA LEU A 39 -16.57 -7.28 15.48
C LEU A 39 -16.82 -8.68 14.91
N LYS A 40 -18.08 -9.10 14.78
CA LYS A 40 -18.44 -10.39 14.16
C LYS A 40 -18.01 -10.48 12.71
N ILE A 41 -18.03 -9.35 11.97
CA ILE A 41 -17.57 -9.27 10.59
C ILE A 41 -16.05 -9.39 10.54
N LEU A 42 -15.35 -8.65 11.40
CA LEU A 42 -13.88 -8.66 11.43
C LEU A 42 -13.32 -10.03 11.83
N VAL A 43 -13.91 -10.69 12.80
CA VAL A 43 -13.45 -12.01 13.30
C VAL A 43 -13.84 -13.12 12.32
N GLY A 44 -15.06 -13.09 11.78
CA GLY A 44 -15.61 -14.17 10.96
C GLY A 44 -15.00 -14.32 9.56
N ALA A 45 -14.31 -13.29 9.06
CA ALA A 45 -13.90 -13.25 7.66
C ALA A 45 -12.65 -14.07 7.33
N GLN A 46 -11.71 -14.26 8.29
CA GLN A 46 -10.39 -14.83 7.98
C GLN A 46 -9.90 -15.92 8.95
N GLY A 47 -10.76 -16.37 9.91
CA GLY A 47 -10.36 -17.32 10.95
C GLY A 47 -9.62 -16.67 12.14
N GLY A 48 -9.49 -17.40 13.24
CA GLY A 48 -9.13 -16.86 14.56
C GLY A 48 -7.75 -16.21 14.73
N GLU A 49 -6.80 -16.38 13.80
CA GLU A 49 -5.46 -15.78 13.92
C GLU A 49 -5.48 -14.24 13.88
N ASN A 50 -6.37 -13.67 13.05
CA ASN A 50 -6.48 -12.22 12.92
C ASN A 50 -7.21 -11.53 14.06
N GLU A 51 -7.89 -12.29 14.92
CA GLU A 51 -8.58 -11.73 16.09
C GLU A 51 -7.61 -10.96 17.01
N LYS A 52 -6.38 -11.44 17.14
CA LYS A 52 -5.32 -10.81 17.95
C LYS A 52 -4.86 -9.47 17.41
N LEU A 53 -5.11 -9.21 16.12
CA LEU A 53 -4.73 -7.97 15.45
C LEU A 53 -5.76 -6.85 15.63
N ILE A 54 -6.99 -7.17 16.05
CA ILE A 54 -8.11 -6.23 16.05
C ILE A 54 -8.05 -5.33 17.30
N PHE A 55 -8.04 -4.02 17.09
CA PHE A 55 -8.36 -3.07 18.15
C PHE A 55 -9.87 -3.10 18.42
N LYS A 56 -10.27 -3.72 19.53
CA LYS A 56 -11.67 -3.84 19.95
C LYS A 56 -12.16 -2.55 20.59
N ILE A 57 -13.39 -2.15 20.28
CA ILE A 57 -14.05 -0.97 20.84
C ILE A 57 -15.07 -1.44 21.87
N MET A 58 -14.89 -0.97 23.09
CA MET A 58 -15.75 -1.34 24.23
C MET A 58 -17.15 -0.75 24.09
N LYS A 59 -18.16 -1.50 24.52
CA LYS A 59 -19.52 -1.01 24.68
C LYS A 59 -19.55 0.17 25.67
N ARG A 60 -20.64 0.93 25.68
CA ARG A 60 -20.79 2.11 26.55
C ARG A 60 -21.97 1.97 27.49
N GLY A 61 -21.88 2.65 28.66
CA GLY A 61 -22.96 2.75 29.66
C GLY A 61 -23.42 1.40 30.18
N ASP A 62 -24.71 1.25 30.37
CA ASP A 62 -25.34 0.03 30.96
C ASP A 62 -25.02 -1.23 30.18
N LYS A 63 -24.82 -1.13 28.86
CA LYS A 63 -24.43 -2.27 28.01
C LYS A 63 -23.05 -2.82 28.39
N LEU A 64 -22.11 -1.97 28.80
CA LEU A 64 -20.79 -2.40 29.25
C LEU A 64 -20.90 -3.07 30.63
N SER A 65 -21.63 -2.46 31.54
CA SER A 65 -21.81 -2.96 32.93
C SER A 65 -22.55 -4.29 32.98
N ALA A 66 -23.45 -4.53 32.03
CA ALA A 66 -24.23 -5.76 31.92
C ALA A 66 -23.52 -6.89 31.14
N SER A 67 -22.37 -6.62 30.50
CA SER A 67 -21.65 -7.58 29.64
C SER A 67 -20.63 -8.39 30.45
N ALA A 68 -20.53 -9.69 30.17
CA ALA A 68 -19.38 -10.48 30.59
C ALA A 68 -18.09 -9.91 29.96
N PRO A 69 -16.91 -10.10 30.59
CA PRO A 69 -15.63 -9.56 30.06
C PRO A 69 -15.35 -9.90 28.59
N MET A 70 -15.72 -11.11 28.16
CA MET A 70 -15.58 -11.58 26.77
C MET A 70 -16.54 -10.90 25.79
N GLU A 71 -17.64 -10.31 26.28
CA GLU A 71 -18.69 -9.67 25.48
C GLU A 71 -18.67 -8.15 25.58
N ALA A 72 -17.64 -7.59 26.22
CA ALA A 72 -17.55 -6.16 26.49
C ALA A 72 -17.33 -5.30 25.22
N ALA A 73 -17.00 -5.91 24.09
CA ALA A 73 -16.83 -5.23 22.81
C ALA A 73 -17.73 -5.85 21.73
N ASP A 74 -18.32 -5.01 20.89
CA ASP A 74 -19.14 -5.40 19.74
C ASP A 74 -18.68 -4.76 18.42
N LEU A 75 -17.77 -3.81 18.50
CA LEU A 75 -17.16 -3.11 17.39
C LEU A 75 -15.63 -3.24 17.44
N GLY A 76 -14.98 -2.97 16.32
CA GLY A 76 -13.53 -2.90 16.22
C GLY A 76 -13.07 -1.94 15.13
N LEU A 77 -11.80 -1.56 15.16
CA LEU A 77 -11.18 -0.86 14.05
C LEU A 77 -10.83 -1.88 12.95
N ARG A 78 -11.11 -1.53 11.70
CA ARG A 78 -10.75 -2.37 10.55
C ARG A 78 -9.24 -2.59 10.51
N PHE A 79 -8.80 -3.83 10.34
CA PHE A 79 -7.39 -4.21 10.27
C PHE A 79 -6.90 -4.38 8.82
N ASP A 80 -7.84 -4.40 7.86
CA ASP A 80 -7.63 -4.36 6.41
C ASP A 80 -8.79 -3.63 5.72
N LEU A 81 -8.70 -3.47 4.40
CA LEU A 81 -9.76 -2.90 3.57
C LEU A 81 -10.59 -3.99 2.86
N THR A 82 -10.10 -5.23 2.80
CA THR A 82 -10.73 -6.34 2.07
C THR A 82 -11.98 -6.87 2.78
N VAL A 83 -11.94 -7.03 4.10
CA VAL A 83 -13.12 -7.49 4.87
C VAL A 83 -14.28 -6.50 4.79
N PRO A 84 -14.08 -5.19 5.00
CA PRO A 84 -15.11 -4.18 4.74
C PRO A 84 -15.61 -4.15 3.30
N LEU A 85 -14.73 -4.37 2.30
CA LEU A 85 -15.13 -4.48 0.90
C LEU A 85 -16.05 -5.68 0.66
N ALA A 86 -15.72 -6.84 1.22
CA ALA A 86 -16.55 -8.04 1.08
C ALA A 86 -17.97 -7.81 1.61
N ARG A 87 -18.10 -7.17 2.79
CA ARG A 87 -19.40 -6.76 3.35
C ARG A 87 -20.09 -5.72 2.45
N TYR A 88 -19.37 -4.71 1.98
CA TYR A 88 -19.88 -3.67 1.08
C TYR A 88 -20.45 -4.28 -0.19
N TYR A 89 -19.68 -5.14 -0.85
CA TYR A 89 -20.12 -5.82 -2.05
C TYR A 89 -21.33 -6.72 -1.79
N ALA A 90 -21.30 -7.53 -0.75
CA ALA A 90 -22.40 -8.40 -0.40
C ALA A 90 -23.72 -7.64 -0.19
N HIS A 91 -23.65 -6.44 0.39
CA HIS A 91 -24.83 -5.61 0.62
C HIS A 91 -25.33 -4.90 -0.65
N LEU A 92 -24.45 -4.52 -1.57
CA LEU A 92 -24.75 -3.66 -2.71
C LEU A 92 -24.64 -4.36 -4.07
N HIS A 93 -24.26 -5.65 -4.12
CA HIS A 93 -23.92 -6.35 -5.37
C HIS A 93 -24.96 -6.26 -6.48
N ALA A 94 -26.25 -6.13 -6.11
CA ALA A 94 -27.33 -6.01 -7.10
C ALA A 94 -27.33 -4.65 -7.84
N THR A 95 -26.67 -3.64 -7.29
CA THR A 95 -26.61 -2.27 -7.86
C THR A 95 -25.22 -1.93 -8.42
N LEU A 96 -24.22 -2.75 -8.12
CA LEU A 96 -22.85 -2.54 -8.59
C LEU A 96 -22.65 -3.12 -10.01
N PRO A 97 -21.74 -2.54 -10.82
CA PRO A 97 -21.38 -3.11 -12.11
C PRO A 97 -20.78 -4.52 -11.97
N GLN A 98 -20.87 -5.31 -13.02
CA GLN A 98 -20.32 -6.67 -13.08
C GLN A 98 -19.39 -6.79 -14.30
N PRO A 99 -18.09 -7.08 -14.12
CA PRO A 99 -17.35 -7.16 -12.84
C PRO A 99 -17.20 -5.79 -12.16
N PHE A 100 -17.14 -5.79 -10.84
CA PHE A 100 -16.91 -4.58 -10.06
C PHE A 100 -15.40 -4.39 -9.79
N ARG A 101 -14.89 -3.24 -10.22
CA ARG A 101 -13.51 -2.81 -10.00
C ARG A 101 -13.48 -1.73 -8.92
N ALA A 102 -12.96 -2.07 -7.74
CA ALA A 102 -12.91 -1.18 -6.60
C ALA A 102 -11.49 -0.71 -6.31
N ILE A 103 -11.32 0.55 -5.91
CA ILE A 103 -10.10 1.05 -5.26
C ILE A 103 -10.45 1.65 -3.92
N GLN A 104 -9.62 1.36 -2.92
CA GLN A 104 -9.67 1.96 -1.60
C GLN A 104 -8.27 2.44 -1.20
N ILE A 105 -8.17 3.68 -0.72
CA ILE A 105 -6.98 4.17 -0.02
C ILE A 105 -7.46 4.67 1.33
N GLY A 106 -6.95 4.08 2.41
CA GLY A 106 -7.40 4.45 3.74
C GLY A 106 -6.60 3.84 4.88
N PRO A 107 -6.74 4.40 6.09
CA PRO A 107 -6.06 3.90 7.26
C PRO A 107 -6.68 2.58 7.74
N VAL A 108 -5.80 1.70 8.22
CA VAL A 108 -6.13 0.46 8.91
C VAL A 108 -5.32 0.35 10.20
N TRP A 109 -5.76 -0.50 11.13
CA TRP A 109 -5.16 -0.61 12.46
C TRP A 109 -4.86 -2.05 12.80
N ARG A 110 -3.63 -2.34 13.23
CA ARG A 110 -3.21 -3.67 13.69
C ARG A 110 -2.53 -3.58 15.05
N ALA A 111 -2.94 -4.42 16.00
CA ALA A 111 -2.40 -4.47 17.36
C ALA A 111 -1.04 -5.19 17.44
N GLU A 112 -0.32 -5.30 16.35
CA GLU A 112 1.03 -5.88 16.27
C GLU A 112 2.07 -5.04 17.01
N GLN A 113 3.23 -5.67 17.31
CA GLN A 113 4.38 -4.91 17.80
C GLN A 113 4.96 -4.05 16.67
N PRO A 114 5.16 -2.73 16.91
CA PRO A 114 5.72 -1.84 15.91
C PRO A 114 7.17 -2.21 15.59
N GLN A 115 7.51 -2.16 14.30
CA GLN A 115 8.88 -2.25 13.81
C GLN A 115 9.04 -1.40 12.55
N ARG A 116 10.26 -1.22 12.05
CA ARG A 116 10.51 -0.41 10.84
C ARG A 116 9.62 -0.90 9.68
N GLY A 117 8.90 0.03 9.04
CA GLY A 117 7.95 -0.27 7.97
C GLY A 117 6.65 -0.95 8.42
N ARG A 118 6.44 -1.20 9.73
CA ARG A 118 5.19 -1.76 10.30
C ARG A 118 4.70 -0.91 11.46
N TYR A 119 3.60 -0.24 11.24
CA TYR A 119 2.96 0.65 12.22
C TYR A 119 1.62 0.06 12.66
N ARG A 120 1.17 0.40 13.87
CA ARG A 120 -0.15 0.02 14.37
C ARG A 120 -1.30 0.72 13.64
N GLN A 121 -1.05 1.88 13.07
CA GLN A 121 -1.91 2.56 12.10
C GLN A 121 -1.09 2.84 10.87
N PHE A 122 -1.58 2.43 9.71
CA PHE A 122 -0.92 2.61 8.44
C PHE A 122 -1.96 2.70 7.32
N THR A 123 -1.55 3.19 6.16
CA THR A 123 -2.42 3.29 4.99
C THR A 123 -2.27 2.03 4.14
N GLN A 124 -3.39 1.43 3.76
CA GLN A 124 -3.48 0.47 2.66
C GLN A 124 -3.96 1.19 1.40
N CYS A 125 -3.49 0.71 0.25
CA CYS A 125 -3.90 1.15 -1.07
C CYS A 125 -4.21 -0.12 -1.88
N ASP A 126 -5.49 -0.47 -1.94
CA ASP A 126 -5.98 -1.75 -2.41
C ASP A 126 -6.83 -1.56 -3.66
N ILE A 127 -6.61 -2.40 -4.67
CA ILE A 127 -7.49 -2.57 -5.82
C ILE A 127 -8.02 -3.99 -5.86
N ASP A 128 -9.29 -4.14 -6.20
CA ASP A 128 -9.98 -5.43 -6.23
C ASP A 128 -10.89 -5.52 -7.46
N ILE A 129 -10.95 -6.73 -8.05
CA ILE A 129 -11.87 -7.08 -9.12
C ILE A 129 -12.77 -8.20 -8.60
N LEU A 130 -14.07 -7.91 -8.51
CA LEU A 130 -15.09 -8.82 -8.00
C LEU A 130 -16.02 -9.26 -9.11
N GLY A 131 -16.34 -10.56 -9.20
CA GLY A 131 -17.23 -11.12 -10.20
C GLY A 131 -16.54 -11.54 -11.51
N LEU A 132 -15.18 -11.54 -11.57
CA LEU A 132 -14.42 -12.01 -12.73
C LEU A 132 -13.61 -13.28 -12.39
N GLY A 133 -14.07 -14.43 -12.88
CA GLY A 133 -13.45 -15.74 -12.58
C GLY A 133 -12.23 -16.10 -13.45
N SER A 134 -11.97 -15.36 -14.53
CA SER A 134 -10.83 -15.64 -15.41
C SER A 134 -9.54 -14.99 -14.90
N HIS A 135 -8.39 -15.52 -15.36
CA HIS A 135 -7.05 -14.98 -15.07
C HIS A 135 -6.81 -13.55 -15.61
N LEU A 136 -7.76 -12.98 -16.34
CA LEU A 136 -7.72 -11.56 -16.71
C LEU A 136 -7.75 -10.65 -15.48
N ALA A 137 -8.36 -11.08 -14.36
CA ALA A 137 -8.35 -10.31 -13.13
C ALA A 137 -6.92 -10.14 -12.58
N GLU A 138 -6.16 -11.23 -12.49
CA GLU A 138 -4.77 -11.21 -12.05
C GLU A 138 -3.89 -10.37 -12.98
N ILE A 139 -4.04 -10.54 -14.29
CA ILE A 139 -3.28 -9.78 -15.31
C ILE A 139 -3.54 -8.28 -15.17
N GLU A 140 -4.82 -7.87 -15.10
CA GLU A 140 -5.17 -6.45 -14.94
C GLU A 140 -4.66 -5.85 -13.63
N LEU A 141 -4.79 -6.58 -12.51
CA LEU A 141 -4.30 -6.13 -11.20
C LEU A 141 -2.79 -5.97 -11.18
N ILE A 142 -2.05 -6.92 -11.74
CA ILE A 142 -0.58 -6.84 -11.82
C ILE A 142 -0.16 -5.66 -12.70
N ARG A 143 -0.73 -5.52 -13.90
CA ARG A 143 -0.41 -4.42 -14.82
C ARG A 143 -0.73 -3.06 -14.21
N ALA A 144 -1.94 -2.88 -13.68
CA ALA A 144 -2.36 -1.64 -13.04
C ALA A 144 -1.45 -1.25 -11.87
N THR A 145 -1.02 -2.25 -11.05
CA THR A 145 -0.13 -2.00 -9.92
C THR A 145 1.30 -1.66 -10.38
N VAL A 146 1.83 -2.33 -11.41
CA VAL A 146 3.12 -1.99 -12.01
C VAL A 146 3.10 -0.56 -12.56
N ASP A 147 2.07 -0.19 -13.32
CA ASP A 147 1.92 1.15 -13.87
C ASP A 147 1.79 2.22 -12.78
N ALA A 148 1.05 1.92 -11.69
CA ALA A 148 0.93 2.82 -10.55
C ALA A 148 2.29 3.03 -9.85
N LEU A 149 3.08 1.98 -9.69
CA LEU A 149 4.43 2.06 -9.10
C LEU A 149 5.42 2.79 -10.04
N ALA A 150 5.30 2.60 -11.34
CA ALA A 150 6.07 3.33 -12.34
C ALA A 150 5.73 4.84 -12.33
N ALA A 151 4.46 5.19 -12.23
CA ALA A 151 3.98 6.58 -12.17
C ALA A 151 4.49 7.35 -10.95
N VAL A 152 4.87 6.65 -9.88
CA VAL A 152 5.56 7.21 -8.71
C VAL A 152 7.09 7.01 -8.77
N THR A 153 7.64 6.84 -9.97
CA THR A 153 9.08 6.83 -10.30
C THR A 153 9.88 5.61 -9.81
N LEU A 154 9.26 4.50 -9.47
CA LEU A 154 9.98 3.26 -9.21
C LEU A 154 10.47 2.63 -10.52
N LYS A 155 11.75 2.25 -10.58
CA LYS A 155 12.41 1.87 -11.86
C LYS A 155 12.71 0.39 -12.02
N SER A 156 12.74 -0.38 -10.95
CA SER A 156 13.14 -1.80 -11.00
C SER A 156 12.21 -2.63 -10.15
N LEU A 157 11.33 -3.38 -10.80
CA LEU A 157 10.28 -4.15 -10.18
C LEU A 157 10.41 -5.63 -10.55
N MET A 158 10.27 -6.51 -9.57
CA MET A 158 10.19 -7.95 -9.74
C MET A 158 8.83 -8.44 -9.28
N VAL A 159 8.04 -8.96 -10.20
CA VAL A 159 6.76 -9.64 -9.90
C VAL A 159 7.05 -11.11 -9.61
N ARG A 160 6.67 -11.58 -8.44
CA ARG A 160 6.72 -13.01 -8.05
C ARG A 160 5.29 -13.55 -8.09
N LEU A 161 5.10 -14.71 -8.70
CA LEU A 161 3.79 -15.36 -8.87
C LEU A 161 3.85 -16.80 -8.38
N ASN A 162 2.84 -17.23 -7.64
CA ASN A 162 2.60 -18.61 -7.24
C ASN A 162 1.10 -18.92 -7.23
N ASP A 163 0.73 -20.09 -6.80
CA ASP A 163 -0.66 -20.50 -6.60
C ASP A 163 -0.82 -21.26 -5.28
N ARG A 164 -1.83 -20.88 -4.50
CA ARG A 164 -2.13 -21.52 -3.23
C ARG A 164 -2.37 -23.02 -3.37
N ARG A 165 -3.02 -23.44 -4.47
CA ARG A 165 -3.34 -24.84 -4.73
C ARG A 165 -2.08 -25.66 -4.96
N LEU A 166 -1.05 -25.10 -5.60
CA LEU A 166 0.26 -25.73 -5.73
C LEU A 166 0.92 -25.93 -4.38
N LEU A 167 0.93 -24.88 -3.53
CA LEU A 167 1.52 -24.97 -2.21
C LEU A 167 0.90 -26.09 -1.38
N VAL A 168 -0.43 -26.20 -1.38
CA VAL A 168 -1.16 -27.29 -0.69
C VAL A 168 -0.83 -28.66 -1.31
N ALA A 169 -0.74 -28.74 -2.64
CA ALA A 169 -0.39 -29.98 -3.33
C ALA A 169 1.04 -30.45 -3.00
N LEU A 170 2.01 -29.53 -2.88
CA LEU A 170 3.38 -29.88 -2.45
C LEU A 170 3.40 -30.40 -0.99
N VAL A 171 2.66 -29.77 -0.11
CA VAL A 171 2.52 -30.20 1.29
C VAL A 171 1.92 -31.61 1.36
N ASN A 172 0.79 -31.84 0.69
CA ASN A 172 0.11 -33.13 0.69
C ASN A 172 0.93 -34.24 -0.02
N GLY A 173 1.58 -33.88 -1.13
CA GLY A 173 2.46 -34.79 -1.89
C GLY A 173 3.67 -35.26 -1.07
N ALA A 174 4.16 -34.45 -0.14
CA ALA A 174 5.21 -34.84 0.80
C ALA A 174 4.73 -35.77 1.89
N GLY A 175 3.42 -35.86 2.14
CA GLY A 175 2.81 -36.73 3.12
C GLY A 175 2.34 -36.02 4.42
N PHE A 176 2.25 -34.70 4.42
CA PHE A 176 1.57 -33.95 5.47
C PHE A 176 0.05 -34.09 5.32
N SER A 177 -0.69 -33.93 6.42
CA SER A 177 -2.14 -33.85 6.36
C SER A 177 -2.62 -32.44 5.99
N ASP A 178 -3.87 -32.31 5.56
CA ASP A 178 -4.49 -30.99 5.28
C ASP A 178 -4.45 -30.04 6.49
N ALA A 179 -4.53 -30.60 7.70
CA ALA A 179 -4.45 -29.82 8.94
C ALA A 179 -3.05 -29.22 9.18
N ASP A 180 -2.01 -29.85 8.64
CA ASP A 180 -0.62 -29.43 8.79
C ASP A 180 -0.22 -28.35 7.78
N ALA A 181 -0.99 -28.16 6.71
CA ALA A 181 -0.66 -27.20 5.65
C ALA A 181 -0.42 -25.78 6.16
N GLY A 182 -1.20 -25.32 7.13
CA GLY A 182 -1.02 -24.01 7.74
C GLY A 182 0.38 -23.83 8.36
N PRO A 183 0.74 -24.60 9.39
CA PRO A 183 2.07 -24.56 10.03
C PRO A 183 3.23 -24.75 9.04
N VAL A 184 3.11 -25.66 8.09
CA VAL A 184 4.16 -25.94 7.08
C VAL A 184 4.40 -24.72 6.20
N LEU A 185 3.33 -24.10 5.70
CA LEU A 185 3.44 -22.93 4.84
C LEU A 185 3.89 -21.67 5.62
N ILE A 186 3.55 -21.54 6.91
CA ILE A 186 4.10 -20.49 7.78
C ILE A 186 5.62 -20.60 7.92
N ALA A 187 6.13 -21.81 8.03
CA ALA A 187 7.56 -22.03 8.07
C ALA A 187 8.21 -21.70 6.71
N LEU A 188 7.59 -22.12 5.59
CA LEU A 188 8.05 -21.82 4.25
C LEU A 188 8.10 -20.32 3.93
N ASP A 189 7.13 -19.51 4.43
CA ASP A 189 7.10 -18.05 4.27
C ASP A 189 8.35 -17.34 4.86
N LYS A 190 9.09 -18.04 5.70
CA LYS A 190 10.33 -17.53 6.29
C LYS A 190 11.58 -17.87 5.45
N MET A 191 11.42 -18.61 4.35
CA MET A 191 12.50 -19.11 3.52
C MET A 191 13.52 -18.03 3.13
N ASP A 192 13.04 -16.85 2.70
CA ASP A 192 13.88 -15.72 2.31
C ASP A 192 14.74 -15.18 3.48
N LYS A 193 14.37 -15.48 4.74
CA LYS A 193 15.04 -14.97 5.94
C LYS A 193 15.95 -15.98 6.63
N ILE A 194 15.49 -17.23 6.71
CA ILE A 194 16.16 -18.27 7.51
C ILE A 194 16.80 -19.37 6.64
N GLY A 195 16.54 -19.33 5.33
CA GLY A 195 17.01 -20.34 4.38
C GLY A 195 16.38 -21.72 4.58
N LEU A 196 16.76 -22.66 3.72
CA LEU A 196 16.21 -24.02 3.71
C LEU A 196 16.45 -24.75 5.04
N ASP A 197 17.67 -24.66 5.57
CA ASP A 197 18.04 -25.31 6.86
C ASP A 197 17.23 -24.73 8.04
N GLY A 198 16.96 -23.43 8.02
CA GLY A 198 16.12 -22.78 9.03
C GLY A 198 14.67 -23.26 8.96
N VAL A 199 14.09 -23.35 7.76
CA VAL A 199 12.75 -23.90 7.55
C VAL A 199 12.68 -25.36 8.01
N ARG A 200 13.70 -26.18 7.64
CA ARG A 200 13.83 -27.54 8.11
C ARG A 200 13.82 -27.65 9.64
N GLY A 201 14.68 -26.85 10.29
CA GLY A 201 14.76 -26.82 11.75
C GLY A 201 13.44 -26.42 12.42
N GLU A 202 12.72 -25.47 11.86
CA GLU A 202 11.40 -25.04 12.38
C GLU A 202 10.35 -26.15 12.24
N LEU A 203 10.28 -26.81 11.09
CA LEU A 203 9.34 -27.91 10.87
C LEU A 203 9.61 -29.10 11.80
N LEU A 204 10.86 -29.46 12.00
CA LEU A 204 11.25 -30.48 12.97
C LEU A 204 10.90 -30.05 14.41
N GLY A 205 11.07 -28.78 14.74
CA GLY A 205 10.67 -28.18 16.02
C GLY A 205 9.16 -28.22 16.28
N HIS A 206 8.35 -28.21 15.24
CA HIS A 206 6.90 -28.47 15.32
C HIS A 206 6.52 -29.95 15.51
N GLY A 207 7.49 -30.85 15.53
CA GLY A 207 7.29 -32.28 15.75
C GLY A 207 7.01 -33.09 14.49
N PHE A 208 7.17 -32.51 13.30
CA PHE A 208 7.04 -33.26 12.05
C PHE A 208 8.21 -34.21 11.84
N SER A 209 7.97 -35.36 11.19
CA SER A 209 9.00 -36.36 10.97
C SER A 209 9.99 -35.92 9.88
N ALA A 210 11.29 -36.16 10.09
CA ALA A 210 12.34 -35.77 9.16
C ALA A 210 12.11 -36.28 7.72
N PRO A 211 11.69 -37.54 7.46
CA PRO A 211 11.47 -38.00 6.09
C PRO A 211 10.38 -37.24 5.32
N ILE A 212 9.36 -36.74 6.02
CA ILE A 212 8.28 -35.96 5.40
C ILE A 212 8.79 -34.53 5.12
N VAL A 213 9.48 -33.93 6.09
CA VAL A 213 10.09 -32.58 5.97
C VAL A 213 11.09 -32.55 4.82
N ASP A 214 11.98 -33.53 4.77
CA ASP A 214 13.02 -33.60 3.73
C ASP A 214 12.42 -33.75 2.32
N ARG A 215 11.39 -34.58 2.16
CA ARG A 215 10.64 -34.74 0.91
C ARG A 215 9.95 -33.44 0.47
N PHE A 216 9.38 -32.71 1.41
CA PHE A 216 8.74 -31.43 1.12
C PHE A 216 9.76 -30.42 0.59
N LEU A 217 10.86 -30.24 1.30
CA LEU A 217 11.89 -29.28 0.94
C LEU A 217 12.56 -29.65 -0.39
N GLU A 218 12.84 -30.93 -0.63
CA GLU A 218 13.35 -31.44 -1.91
C GLU A 218 12.37 -31.15 -3.07
N SER A 219 11.06 -31.29 -2.82
CA SER A 219 10.03 -30.96 -3.81
C SER A 219 10.02 -29.47 -4.14
N VAL A 220 10.10 -28.60 -3.12
CA VAL A 220 10.17 -27.14 -3.28
C VAL A 220 11.42 -26.74 -4.05
N GLU A 221 12.61 -27.22 -3.65
CA GLU A 221 13.88 -26.95 -4.35
C GLU A 221 13.86 -27.43 -5.81
N THR A 222 13.28 -28.60 -6.06
CA THR A 222 13.18 -29.14 -7.41
C THR A 222 12.33 -28.23 -8.30
N VAL A 223 11.17 -27.80 -7.81
CA VAL A 223 10.29 -26.89 -8.54
C VAL A 223 10.95 -25.52 -8.71
N GLU A 224 11.64 -25.00 -7.68
CA GLU A 224 12.35 -23.71 -7.77
C GLU A 224 13.47 -23.75 -8.81
N ARG A 225 14.30 -24.81 -8.81
CA ARG A 225 15.39 -24.99 -9.76
C ARG A 225 14.88 -25.05 -11.20
N GLN A 226 13.83 -25.81 -11.43
CA GLN A 226 13.19 -25.91 -12.74
C GLN A 226 12.57 -24.58 -13.18
N ALA A 227 11.98 -23.81 -12.26
CA ALA A 227 11.41 -22.49 -12.54
C ALA A 227 12.47 -21.44 -12.90
N LEU A 228 13.67 -21.53 -12.31
CA LEU A 228 14.79 -20.62 -12.57
C LEU A 228 15.47 -20.87 -13.93
N ASP A 229 15.43 -22.10 -14.45
CA ASP A 229 16.01 -22.45 -15.76
C ASP A 229 15.26 -21.83 -16.96
N GLY A 230 14.31 -20.94 -16.68
CA GLY A 230 13.73 -20.03 -17.68
C GLY A 230 12.76 -20.67 -18.64
N SER A 231 12.22 -21.83 -18.30
CA SER A 231 11.20 -22.43 -19.16
C SER A 231 9.89 -21.65 -19.03
N ASP A 232 9.43 -21.07 -20.15
CA ASP A 232 8.03 -20.68 -20.34
C ASP A 232 7.10 -21.91 -20.20
N GLU A 233 7.66 -23.05 -19.92
CA GLU A 233 7.08 -24.38 -19.89
C GLU A 233 6.79 -24.84 -18.45
N LEU A 234 6.12 -23.99 -17.64
CA LEU A 234 5.55 -24.45 -16.36
C LEU A 234 4.80 -25.80 -16.53
N ALA A 235 4.23 -26.03 -17.71
CA ALA A 235 3.57 -27.28 -18.05
C ALA A 235 4.49 -28.51 -18.05
N THR A 236 5.81 -28.35 -18.20
CA THR A 236 6.79 -29.45 -18.20
C THR A 236 7.32 -29.76 -16.79
N LEU A 237 7.01 -28.92 -15.79
CA LEU A 237 7.54 -29.12 -14.44
C LEU A 237 6.96 -30.29 -13.67
N GLY A 238 5.99 -31.03 -14.24
CA GLY A 238 5.38 -32.19 -13.57
C GLY A 238 4.75 -31.86 -12.23
N LEU A 239 4.25 -30.64 -12.07
CA LEU A 239 3.67 -30.15 -10.81
C LEU A 239 2.48 -31.01 -10.40
N PRO A 240 2.30 -31.32 -9.10
CA PRO A 240 1.23 -32.19 -8.58
C PRO A 240 -0.11 -31.43 -8.48
N ILE A 241 -0.48 -30.69 -9.52
CA ILE A 241 -1.71 -29.90 -9.60
C ILE A 241 -2.41 -30.07 -10.94
N GLU A 242 -3.67 -29.66 -11.01
CA GLU A 242 -4.43 -29.67 -12.24
C GLU A 242 -3.75 -28.85 -13.34
N ARG A 243 -3.71 -29.41 -14.55
CA ARG A 243 -3.10 -28.78 -15.72
C ARG A 243 -3.64 -27.38 -16.00
N GLY A 244 -4.93 -27.14 -15.79
CA GLY A 244 -5.56 -25.83 -15.97
C GLY A 244 -5.00 -24.73 -15.05
N VAL A 245 -4.52 -25.10 -13.84
CA VAL A 245 -3.85 -24.16 -12.91
C VAL A 245 -2.49 -23.75 -13.49
N VAL A 246 -1.71 -24.71 -13.97
CA VAL A 246 -0.39 -24.46 -14.58
C VAL A 246 -0.53 -23.58 -15.82
N GLU A 247 -1.51 -23.88 -16.69
CA GLU A 247 -1.80 -23.10 -17.89
C GLU A 247 -2.22 -21.67 -17.56
N SER A 248 -2.99 -21.47 -16.47
CA SER A 248 -3.37 -20.15 -15.99
C SER A 248 -2.15 -19.34 -15.54
N LEU A 249 -1.26 -19.91 -14.72
CA LEU A 249 -0.03 -19.26 -14.28
C LEU A 249 0.87 -18.90 -15.48
N ALA A 250 1.07 -19.84 -16.41
CA ALA A 250 1.85 -19.60 -17.62
C ALA A 250 1.25 -18.46 -18.48
N THR A 251 -0.08 -18.37 -18.54
CA THR A 251 -0.77 -17.29 -19.28
C THR A 251 -0.56 -15.94 -18.63
N ILE A 252 -0.66 -15.86 -17.29
CA ILE A 252 -0.39 -14.62 -16.55
C ILE A 252 1.05 -14.16 -16.79
N ILE A 253 2.02 -15.07 -16.68
CA ILE A 253 3.44 -14.75 -16.88
C ILE A 253 3.68 -14.23 -18.31
N ARG A 254 3.17 -14.93 -19.32
CA ARG A 254 3.33 -14.50 -20.73
C ARG A 254 2.72 -13.12 -20.97
N ALA A 255 1.51 -12.88 -20.46
CA ALA A 255 0.83 -11.60 -20.64
C ALA A 255 1.60 -10.43 -20.02
N VAL A 256 2.12 -10.61 -18.79
CA VAL A 256 2.92 -9.57 -18.11
C VAL A 256 4.28 -9.39 -18.80
N ARG A 257 4.92 -10.47 -19.24
CA ARG A 257 6.20 -10.41 -20.00
C ARG A 257 6.06 -9.66 -21.32
N ALA A 258 4.92 -9.74 -21.98
CA ALA A 258 4.67 -9.03 -23.24
C ALA A 258 4.73 -7.49 -23.09
N GLU A 259 4.52 -6.96 -21.89
CA GLU A 259 4.56 -5.51 -21.62
C GLU A 259 5.96 -4.98 -21.25
N ARG A 260 6.97 -5.84 -21.10
CA ARG A 260 8.31 -5.46 -20.63
C ARG A 260 8.95 -4.34 -21.45
N GLU A 261 8.83 -4.40 -22.78
CA GLU A 261 9.39 -3.37 -23.66
C GLU A 261 8.71 -2.02 -23.49
N ALA A 262 7.39 -2.01 -23.34
CA ALA A 262 6.63 -0.79 -23.10
C ALA A 262 7.02 -0.12 -21.77
N TRP A 263 7.15 -0.90 -20.71
CA TRP A 263 7.64 -0.39 -19.43
C TRP A 263 9.09 0.08 -19.49
N ALA A 264 9.97 -0.65 -20.18
CA ALA A 264 11.37 -0.24 -20.36
C ALA A 264 11.50 1.08 -21.11
N GLN A 265 10.67 1.31 -22.14
CA GLN A 265 10.60 2.60 -22.87
C GLN A 265 10.14 3.76 -21.96
N SER A 266 9.29 3.49 -20.97
CA SER A 266 8.88 4.47 -19.96
C SER A 266 9.89 4.66 -18.82
N GLY A 267 11.01 3.92 -18.84
CA GLY A 267 12.09 3.99 -17.85
C GLY A 267 11.91 3.07 -16.64
N THR A 268 10.97 2.10 -16.70
CA THR A 268 10.73 1.12 -15.64
C THR A 268 11.08 -0.29 -16.12
N HIS A 269 12.03 -0.93 -15.46
CA HIS A 269 12.37 -2.34 -15.72
C HIS A 269 11.49 -3.25 -14.88
N VAL A 270 10.71 -4.09 -15.53
CA VAL A 270 9.81 -5.05 -14.88
C VAL A 270 10.21 -6.45 -15.28
N ASP A 271 10.37 -7.33 -14.29
CA ASP A 271 10.49 -8.75 -14.51
C ASP A 271 9.37 -9.50 -13.80
N ILE A 272 9.04 -10.71 -14.29
CA ILE A 272 8.07 -11.61 -13.66
C ILE A 272 8.62 -13.01 -13.67
N ARG A 273 8.49 -13.71 -12.54
CA ARG A 273 8.85 -15.11 -12.40
C ARG A 273 7.81 -15.90 -11.61
N PHE A 274 7.70 -17.15 -11.92
CA PHE A 274 7.09 -18.13 -11.03
C PHE A 274 8.03 -18.36 -9.83
N ASP A 275 7.46 -18.42 -8.63
CA ASP A 275 8.22 -18.56 -7.39
C ASP A 275 7.50 -19.50 -6.42
N PRO A 276 7.90 -20.79 -6.36
CA PRO A 276 7.25 -21.79 -5.52
C PRO A 276 7.42 -21.55 -4.02
N THR A 277 8.35 -20.67 -3.62
CA THR A 277 8.56 -20.30 -2.21
C THR A 277 7.68 -19.14 -1.77
N LEU A 278 7.01 -18.46 -2.71
CA LEU A 278 6.11 -17.37 -2.38
C LEU A 278 4.88 -17.90 -1.64
N VAL A 279 4.75 -17.56 -0.38
CA VAL A 279 3.59 -17.86 0.47
C VAL A 279 2.94 -16.56 0.90
N ARG A 280 1.62 -16.45 0.73
CA ARG A 280 0.84 -15.28 1.15
C ARG A 280 -0.57 -15.67 1.56
N GLY A 281 -1.16 -14.84 2.45
CA GLY A 281 -2.59 -14.87 2.74
C GLY A 281 -3.13 -16.22 3.16
N MET A 282 -2.44 -16.89 4.07
CA MET A 282 -2.67 -18.28 4.44
C MET A 282 -4.12 -18.62 4.82
N GLY A 283 -4.87 -17.66 5.33
CA GLY A 283 -6.24 -17.88 5.80
C GLY A 283 -7.33 -17.62 4.78
N TYR A 284 -7.04 -16.99 3.60
CA TYR A 284 -8.13 -16.55 2.72
C TYR A 284 -7.90 -16.65 1.21
N TYR A 285 -6.66 -16.75 0.71
CA TYR A 285 -6.44 -16.94 -0.72
C TYR A 285 -6.81 -18.35 -1.18
N THR A 286 -7.40 -18.44 -2.38
CA THR A 286 -7.95 -19.67 -2.97
C THR A 286 -7.31 -20.07 -4.28
N GLY A 287 -6.46 -19.24 -4.86
CA GLY A 287 -5.84 -19.44 -6.18
C GLY A 287 -4.50 -18.73 -6.32
N PRO A 288 -4.25 -18.06 -7.47
CA PRO A 288 -3.01 -17.34 -7.69
C PRO A 288 -2.73 -16.30 -6.61
N ILE A 289 -1.46 -16.22 -6.20
CA ILE A 289 -0.90 -15.26 -5.28
C ILE A 289 0.28 -14.56 -5.93
N PHE A 290 0.44 -13.26 -5.69
CA PHE A 290 1.49 -12.49 -6.32
C PHE A 290 1.98 -11.35 -5.42
N GLU A 291 3.21 -10.96 -5.65
CA GLU A 291 3.81 -9.80 -4.99
C GLU A 291 4.74 -9.05 -5.93
N ILE A 292 5.02 -7.78 -5.60
CA ILE A 292 6.04 -6.99 -6.26
C ILE A 292 7.12 -6.62 -5.24
N ALA A 293 8.36 -6.97 -5.59
CA ALA A 293 9.56 -6.53 -4.91
C ALA A 293 10.22 -5.38 -5.68
N HIS A 294 10.94 -4.52 -4.99
CA HIS A 294 11.75 -3.46 -5.56
C HIS A 294 13.22 -3.74 -5.26
N THR A 295 14.08 -3.61 -6.28
CA THR A 295 15.53 -3.80 -6.09
C THR A 295 16.08 -2.76 -5.11
N GLY A 296 16.76 -3.22 -4.08
CA GLY A 296 17.31 -2.35 -3.03
C GLY A 296 16.39 -2.14 -1.81
N TYR A 297 15.19 -2.73 -1.80
CA TYR A 297 14.33 -2.75 -0.62
C TYR A 297 14.13 -4.19 -0.11
N PRO A 298 14.33 -4.47 1.20
CA PRO A 298 14.46 -5.84 1.70
C PRO A 298 13.14 -6.63 1.79
N SER A 299 12.02 -6.01 1.44
CA SER A 299 10.72 -6.68 1.47
C SER A 299 9.83 -6.26 0.30
N SER A 300 8.81 -7.07 0.00
CA SER A 300 7.84 -6.74 -1.04
C SER A 300 7.14 -5.40 -0.77
N ILE A 301 6.86 -4.65 -1.83
CA ILE A 301 6.19 -3.34 -1.77
C ILE A 301 4.69 -3.45 -2.11
N ALA A 302 4.27 -4.52 -2.76
CA ALA A 302 2.88 -4.80 -3.02
C ALA A 302 2.62 -6.30 -2.96
N GLY A 303 1.39 -6.71 -2.66
CA GLY A 303 1.02 -8.11 -2.63
C GLY A 303 -0.48 -8.36 -2.70
N GLY A 304 -0.86 -9.48 -3.33
CA GLY A 304 -2.25 -9.80 -3.56
C GLY A 304 -2.49 -11.26 -3.92
N GLY A 305 -3.71 -11.55 -4.34
CA GLY A 305 -4.12 -12.87 -4.80
C GLY A 305 -5.63 -13.02 -4.91
N ARG A 306 -6.06 -14.21 -5.36
CA ARG A 306 -7.47 -14.60 -5.51
C ARG A 306 -8.04 -15.10 -4.18
N TYR A 307 -9.25 -14.64 -3.85
CA TYR A 307 -9.93 -14.94 -2.57
C TYR A 307 -11.45 -15.19 -2.74
N ASP A 308 -11.81 -16.08 -3.62
CA ASP A 308 -13.19 -16.34 -4.08
C ASP A 308 -14.18 -16.69 -2.94
N ASP A 309 -13.70 -17.31 -1.86
CA ASP A 309 -14.55 -17.76 -0.75
C ASP A 309 -14.93 -16.65 0.23
N MET A 310 -14.17 -15.55 0.29
CA MET A 310 -14.38 -14.52 1.31
C MET A 310 -15.74 -13.84 1.16
N ILE A 311 -16.11 -13.48 -0.07
CA ILE A 311 -17.40 -12.82 -0.34
C ILE A 311 -18.55 -13.83 -0.18
N GLY A 312 -18.29 -15.09 -0.51
CA GLY A 312 -19.24 -16.18 -0.36
C GLY A 312 -19.76 -16.36 1.07
N ARG A 313 -18.93 -16.07 2.07
CA ARG A 313 -19.35 -16.12 3.49
C ARG A 313 -20.48 -15.13 3.81
N PHE A 314 -20.58 -14.04 3.10
CA PHE A 314 -21.63 -13.04 3.27
C PHE A 314 -22.83 -13.28 2.35
N LEU A 315 -22.64 -13.85 1.15
CA LEU A 315 -23.68 -14.04 0.15
C LEU A 315 -24.26 -15.45 0.11
N GLY A 316 -23.66 -16.43 0.79
CA GLY A 316 -24.06 -17.83 0.74
C GLY A 316 -23.77 -18.53 -0.60
N ARG A 317 -23.00 -17.90 -1.50
CA ARG A 317 -22.55 -18.45 -2.78
C ARG A 317 -21.16 -17.92 -3.15
N PRO A 318 -20.31 -18.70 -3.79
CA PRO A 318 -18.99 -18.23 -4.23
C PRO A 318 -19.10 -17.03 -5.17
N VAL A 319 -18.18 -16.07 -5.03
CA VAL A 319 -18.03 -14.94 -5.94
C VAL A 319 -16.56 -14.79 -6.26
N PRO A 320 -16.16 -14.93 -7.53
CA PRO A 320 -14.78 -14.71 -7.93
C PRO A 320 -14.28 -13.34 -7.47
N ALA A 321 -13.17 -13.32 -6.78
CA ALA A 321 -12.58 -12.11 -6.24
C ALA A 321 -11.05 -12.19 -6.26
N CYS A 322 -10.42 -11.14 -6.74
CA CYS A 322 -8.96 -11.03 -6.76
C CYS A 322 -8.60 -9.58 -6.40
N GLY A 323 -7.54 -9.39 -5.59
CA GLY A 323 -7.14 -8.07 -5.15
C GLY A 323 -5.63 -7.91 -5.05
N PHE A 324 -5.18 -6.64 -5.07
CA PHE A 324 -3.78 -6.26 -4.92
C PHE A 324 -3.64 -5.04 -4.03
N SER A 325 -2.77 -5.13 -3.05
CA SER A 325 -2.51 -4.06 -2.07
C SER A 325 -1.09 -3.53 -2.22
N ILE A 326 -0.94 -2.22 -2.38
CA ILE A 326 0.36 -1.54 -2.25
C ILE A 326 0.61 -1.23 -0.77
N GLY A 327 1.77 -1.65 -0.28
CA GLY A 327 2.27 -1.29 1.05
C GLY A 327 2.65 0.19 1.11
N PHE A 328 1.67 1.06 1.26
CA PHE A 328 1.79 2.51 1.12
C PHE A 328 2.90 3.12 1.99
N GLU A 329 3.07 2.63 3.23
CA GLU A 329 4.13 3.12 4.12
C GLU A 329 5.52 2.78 3.58
N ARG A 330 5.71 1.58 3.02
CA ARG A 330 6.98 1.15 2.41
C ARG A 330 7.28 1.97 1.15
N LEU A 331 6.27 2.20 0.33
CA LEU A 331 6.39 3.03 -0.85
C LEU A 331 6.79 4.46 -0.50
N ALA A 332 6.13 5.07 0.50
CA ALA A 332 6.47 6.39 0.99
C ALA A 332 7.91 6.45 1.54
N GLU A 333 8.35 5.44 2.29
CA GLU A 333 9.71 5.33 2.84
C GLU A 333 10.77 5.27 1.74
N ILE A 334 10.57 4.42 0.70
CA ILE A 334 11.47 4.32 -0.45
C ILE A 334 11.60 5.66 -1.18
N LEU A 335 10.47 6.35 -1.37
CA LEU A 335 10.45 7.62 -2.09
C LEU A 335 11.02 8.78 -1.25
N GLU A 336 10.86 8.75 0.07
CA GLU A 336 11.50 9.71 0.99
C GLU A 336 13.04 9.52 1.00
N GLU A 337 13.54 8.29 1.03
CA GLU A 337 14.98 7.96 0.98
C GLU A 337 15.60 8.23 -0.40
N GLY A 338 14.83 8.05 -1.48
CA GLY A 338 15.27 8.23 -2.88
C GLY A 338 15.18 9.66 -3.41
N ALA A 339 14.98 10.65 -2.54
CA ALA A 339 14.85 12.08 -2.86
C ALA A 339 13.62 12.47 -3.68
N LEU A 340 12.43 12.44 -3.08
CA LEU A 340 11.35 13.37 -3.43
C LEU A 340 11.77 14.86 -3.27
N ALA A 341 13.01 15.11 -2.87
CA ALA A 341 13.62 16.44 -2.79
C ALA A 341 13.63 17.20 -4.13
N GLY A 342 13.29 16.55 -5.25
CA GLY A 342 13.21 17.16 -6.59
C GLY A 342 11.84 17.09 -7.26
N THR A 343 10.88 16.31 -6.75
CA THR A 343 9.54 16.17 -7.33
C THR A 343 8.46 16.93 -6.54
N SER A 344 8.82 18.11 -6.04
CA SER A 344 7.79 19.08 -5.67
C SER A 344 6.86 19.22 -6.87
N ALA A 345 5.61 18.80 -6.77
CA ALA A 345 4.53 19.25 -7.67
C ALA A 345 4.78 20.73 -7.91
N ALA A 346 4.93 21.15 -9.17
CA ALA A 346 5.46 22.46 -9.59
C ALA A 346 5.22 23.50 -8.50
N ALA A 347 6.30 23.84 -7.77
CA ALA A 347 6.17 24.47 -6.46
C ALA A 347 5.38 25.75 -6.66
N ARG A 348 4.15 25.79 -6.16
CA ARG A 348 3.33 27.01 -6.22
C ARG A 348 4.18 28.14 -5.69
N PRO A 349 4.30 29.26 -6.40
CA PRO A 349 5.10 30.36 -5.90
C PRO A 349 4.59 30.80 -4.52
N LYS A 350 5.50 30.74 -3.54
CA LYS A 350 5.20 31.12 -2.15
C LYS A 350 5.56 32.59 -1.95
N ARG A 351 4.61 33.37 -1.49
CA ARG A 351 4.76 34.80 -1.22
C ARG A 351 4.34 35.13 0.21
N ALA A 352 5.16 35.88 0.94
CA ALA A 352 4.81 36.45 2.22
C ALA A 352 4.45 37.93 2.07
N LEU A 353 3.30 38.32 2.61
CA LEU A 353 2.91 39.71 2.75
C LEU A 353 3.07 40.13 4.22
N LEU A 354 4.04 40.99 4.47
CA LEU A 354 4.30 41.50 5.80
C LEU A 354 3.48 42.81 6.01
N VAL A 355 2.65 42.82 7.00
CA VAL A 355 1.66 43.91 7.25
C VAL A 355 1.91 44.53 8.59
N ASP A 356 1.85 45.85 8.65
CA ASP A 356 1.74 46.57 9.93
C ASP A 356 0.27 46.52 10.38
N GLU A 357 0.00 45.85 11.47
CA GLU A 357 -1.36 45.67 12.00
C GLU A 357 -2.03 47.01 12.43
N ARG A 358 -1.24 48.08 12.52
CA ARG A 358 -1.74 49.41 12.86
C ARG A 358 -2.26 50.18 11.66
N LEU A 359 -2.21 49.58 10.45
CA LEU A 359 -2.79 50.21 9.26
C LEU A 359 -4.32 50.20 9.35
N ASP A 360 -4.94 51.32 9.09
CA ASP A 360 -6.40 51.48 9.15
C ASP A 360 -7.12 50.76 7.99
N ASP A 361 -6.45 50.57 6.88
CA ASP A 361 -7.03 49.89 5.69
C ASP A 361 -6.19 48.67 5.24
N LEU A 362 -6.72 47.50 5.51
CA LEU A 362 -6.20 46.23 5.04
C LEU A 362 -6.85 45.75 3.70
N GLY A 363 -7.82 46.53 3.18
CA GLY A 363 -8.58 46.11 1.99
C GLY A 363 -7.71 45.86 0.79
N SER A 364 -6.74 46.73 0.51
CA SER A 364 -5.78 46.57 -0.60
C SER A 364 -4.87 45.35 -0.44
N VAL A 365 -4.41 45.05 0.78
CA VAL A 365 -3.60 43.89 1.10
C VAL A 365 -4.39 42.61 0.85
N LEU A 366 -5.63 42.56 1.33
CA LEU A 366 -6.51 41.41 1.15
C LEU A 366 -6.90 41.20 -0.32
N ALA A 367 -7.17 42.28 -1.05
CA ALA A 367 -7.44 42.21 -2.50
C ALA A 367 -6.23 41.67 -3.28
N TYR A 368 -5.02 42.17 -2.99
CA TYR A 368 -3.80 41.67 -3.57
C TYR A 368 -3.57 40.18 -3.25
N ALA A 369 -3.70 39.79 -1.98
CA ALA A 369 -3.55 38.38 -1.56
C ALA A 369 -4.54 37.46 -2.29
N ARG A 370 -5.79 37.91 -2.43
CA ARG A 370 -6.82 37.17 -3.17
C ARG A 370 -6.44 36.97 -4.64
N ALA A 371 -6.00 38.02 -5.30
CA ALA A 371 -5.60 37.96 -6.70
C ALA A 371 -4.42 36.97 -6.92
N GLN A 372 -3.42 37.01 -6.04
CA GLN A 372 -2.27 36.11 -6.12
C GLN A 372 -2.66 34.63 -5.84
N ARG A 373 -3.57 34.39 -4.89
CA ARG A 373 -4.10 33.05 -4.63
C ARG A 373 -4.93 32.53 -5.80
N ALA A 374 -5.72 33.39 -6.44
CA ALA A 374 -6.49 33.04 -7.63
C ALA A 374 -5.59 32.69 -8.83
N ALA A 375 -4.39 33.30 -8.89
CA ALA A 375 -3.36 32.96 -9.89
C ALA A 375 -2.55 31.68 -9.53
N GLY A 376 -2.98 30.91 -8.52
CA GLY A 376 -2.37 29.65 -8.12
C GLY A 376 -1.22 29.77 -7.12
N GLY A 377 -0.88 30.97 -6.64
CA GLY A 377 0.15 31.19 -5.62
C GLY A 377 -0.28 30.80 -4.21
N ILE A 378 0.69 30.48 -3.37
CA ILE A 378 0.54 30.38 -1.92
C ILE A 378 0.90 31.74 -1.33
N VAL A 379 -0.04 32.40 -0.64
CA VAL A 379 0.18 33.71 -0.06
C VAL A 379 -0.16 33.67 1.42
N VAL A 380 0.80 34.00 2.29
CA VAL A 380 0.60 34.18 3.71
C VAL A 380 0.62 35.67 4.06
N LEU A 381 -0.15 36.02 5.08
CA LEU A 381 -0.15 37.33 5.68
C LEU A 381 0.47 37.23 7.06
N GLU A 382 1.50 38.01 7.36
CA GLU A 382 2.16 38.01 8.65
C GLU A 382 2.33 39.43 9.18
N PRO A 383 2.23 39.64 10.50
CA PRO A 383 2.60 40.91 11.09
C PRO A 383 4.08 41.21 10.78
N LYS A 384 4.35 42.43 10.32
CA LYS A 384 5.73 42.89 10.14
C LYS A 384 6.43 43.02 11.50
N SER A 385 7.54 42.29 11.67
CA SER A 385 8.33 42.41 12.89
C SER A 385 8.96 43.79 13.03
N ALA A 386 8.56 44.51 14.06
CA ALA A 386 9.12 45.83 14.37
C ALA A 386 10.56 45.78 14.89
N LYS A 387 11.00 44.63 15.47
CA LYS A 387 12.31 44.51 16.15
C LYS A 387 13.33 43.72 15.35
N SER A 388 12.93 42.85 14.40
CA SER A 388 13.83 41.92 13.76
C SER A 388 13.30 41.43 12.41
N LEU A 389 13.18 42.32 11.43
CA LEU A 389 12.78 41.98 10.06
C LEU A 389 13.73 40.96 9.45
N GLY A 390 15.04 41.08 9.67
CA GLY A 390 16.03 40.15 9.15
C GLY A 390 15.84 38.71 9.62
N LYS A 391 15.48 38.51 10.90
CA LYS A 391 15.19 37.18 11.48
C LYS A 391 13.89 36.60 10.91
N GLN A 392 12.87 37.45 10.73
CA GLN A 392 11.61 37.05 10.09
C GLN A 392 11.83 36.61 8.63
N LEU A 393 12.61 37.37 7.85
CA LEU A 393 12.95 37.00 6.49
C LEU A 393 13.76 35.69 6.42
N TYR A 394 14.68 35.48 7.35
CA TYR A 394 15.42 34.22 7.43
C TYR A 394 14.50 33.02 7.67
N GLN A 395 13.54 33.16 8.57
CA GLN A 395 12.56 32.12 8.84
C GLN A 395 11.70 31.83 7.61
N LEU A 396 11.17 32.86 6.96
CA LEU A 396 10.40 32.74 5.72
C LEU A 396 11.19 32.06 4.60
N ALA A 397 12.48 32.41 4.45
CA ALA A 397 13.36 31.77 3.48
C ALA A 397 13.50 30.26 3.76
N ARG A 398 13.66 29.86 5.02
CA ARG A 398 13.70 28.44 5.44
C ARG A 398 12.40 27.69 5.17
N GLU A 399 11.25 28.38 5.22
CA GLU A 399 9.93 27.84 4.88
C GLU A 399 9.67 27.78 3.37
N GLY A 400 10.65 28.21 2.57
CA GLY A 400 10.62 28.15 1.11
C GLY A 400 9.87 29.33 0.45
N PHE A 401 9.76 30.45 1.13
CA PHE A 401 9.27 31.69 0.52
C PHE A 401 10.40 32.37 -0.26
N HIS A 402 10.18 32.59 -1.54
CA HIS A 402 11.14 33.23 -2.44
C HIS A 402 10.74 34.66 -2.85
N ASP A 403 9.52 35.04 -2.51
CA ASP A 403 8.91 36.34 -2.80
C ASP A 403 8.24 36.86 -1.52
N GLY A 404 8.48 38.11 -1.19
CA GLY A 404 7.93 38.77 -0.04
C GLY A 404 7.66 40.23 -0.35
N ARG A 405 6.63 40.78 0.26
CA ARG A 405 6.28 42.17 0.14
C ARG A 405 5.87 42.78 1.49
N VAL A 406 6.25 44.01 1.70
CA VAL A 406 5.75 44.82 2.83
C VAL A 406 4.73 45.81 2.30
N TYR A 407 3.56 45.85 2.90
CA TYR A 407 2.60 46.91 2.64
C TYR A 407 3.00 48.18 3.41
N GLN A 408 3.09 49.30 2.69
CA GLN A 408 3.51 50.57 3.22
C GLN A 408 2.28 51.47 3.54
N GLN A 409 2.47 52.48 4.38
CA GLN A 409 1.40 53.40 4.74
C GLN A 409 0.84 54.24 3.58
N ASP A 410 1.62 54.43 2.53
CA ASP A 410 1.22 55.14 1.31
C ASP A 410 0.38 54.27 0.35
N GLY A 411 0.06 53.04 0.73
CA GLY A 411 -0.72 52.10 -0.09
C GLY A 411 0.10 51.28 -1.09
N THR A 412 1.41 51.41 -1.09
CA THR A 412 2.30 50.68 -1.99
C THR A 412 2.84 49.39 -1.38
N PHE A 413 3.43 48.52 -2.23
CA PHE A 413 4.09 47.30 -1.78
C PHE A 413 5.61 47.41 -2.05
N GLU A 414 6.42 47.39 -1.00
CA GLU A 414 7.86 47.24 -1.09
C GLU A 414 8.20 45.76 -1.35
N ASP A 415 8.99 45.48 -2.43
CA ASP A 415 9.43 44.13 -2.74
C ASP A 415 10.61 43.71 -1.85
N LEU A 416 10.52 42.52 -1.26
CA LEU A 416 11.55 41.93 -0.41
C LEU A 416 12.22 40.70 -1.07
N GLY A 417 11.91 40.40 -2.32
CA GLY A 417 12.37 39.19 -2.98
C GLY A 417 13.89 39.04 -3.01
N ASP A 418 14.65 40.12 -3.26
CA ASP A 418 16.12 40.08 -3.23
C ASP A 418 16.65 39.79 -1.82
N LYS A 419 16.11 40.45 -0.81
CA LYS A 419 16.47 40.22 0.59
C LYS A 419 16.18 38.78 1.05
N LEU A 420 15.10 38.17 0.56
CA LEU A 420 14.79 36.76 0.80
C LEU A 420 15.78 35.83 0.09
N ARG A 421 16.10 36.10 -1.18
CA ARG A 421 17.06 35.30 -1.96
C ARG A 421 18.46 35.33 -1.34
N GLU A 422 18.92 36.45 -0.84
CA GLU A 422 20.19 36.55 -0.11
C GLU A 422 20.21 35.67 1.16
N LYS A 423 19.09 35.58 1.89
CA LYS A 423 18.98 34.73 3.08
C LYS A 423 18.96 33.23 2.74
N ILE A 424 18.47 32.86 1.54
CA ILE A 424 18.54 31.48 1.04
C ILE A 424 19.97 31.11 0.66
N ALA A 425 20.70 32.05 0.01
CA ALA A 425 22.06 31.80 -0.44
C ALA A 425 23.11 31.77 0.69
N SER A 426 22.81 32.38 1.84
CA SER A 426 23.70 32.44 3.02
C SER A 426 23.07 31.76 4.23
N PRO A 427 23.09 30.41 4.32
CA PRO A 427 22.46 29.69 5.43
C PRO A 427 23.16 29.83 6.79
N SER A 428 24.35 30.41 6.84
CA SER A 428 25.09 30.74 8.07
C SER A 428 24.67 32.13 8.55
N GLY A 429 23.53 32.20 9.23
CA GLY A 429 23.13 33.42 9.92
C GLY A 429 23.82 33.51 11.26
N ASP A 430 24.66 34.51 11.45
CA ASP A 430 24.98 35.01 12.79
C ASP A 430 23.67 35.38 13.49
N ALA A 431 23.47 34.77 14.68
CA ALA A 431 22.31 34.93 15.54
C ALA A 431 22.32 36.30 16.25
#